data_74830f7fe5bda992c5b894d07de48f95
#
_entry.id   74830f7fe5bda992c5b894d07de48f95
#
_cell.length_a   1.000
_cell.length_b   1.000
_cell.length_c   1.000
_cell.angle_alpha   90.00
_cell.angle_beta   90.00
_cell.angle_gamma   90.00
#
_symmetry.space_group_name_H-M   'P 1'
#
loop_
_entity.id
_entity.type
_entity.pdbx_description
1 polymer ?
#
loop_
_entity_poly.entity_id
_entity_poly.type
_entity_poly.pdbx_seq_one_letter_code
_entity_poly.pdbx_strand_id
1 'polypeptide(L)'
;MLNFQDARPSAKPYVWSACLLSISWGALLLALALTDDTGAAMTTKEMGYMVKAILLGGAALSALVALAFGGHWAFNAATSRSALESVPSTESVAGPEVADQDEPTWSLEIRGIGMAPGASHQASVWKKIREKRNDFASIYSQDPLDYTDSVQWRRDSAAIRMGAAFKYAVSDAVAYWPIPSFAVEPPNGGGRENIQAAGLISSGRNGGSLGVTLFLWQKDANTTHAQSMIEDVYAFMGDHPEPPLTVLATRDGDAMRSRYRVRGTPGLADGYYVPSIIDTTAVITLARSDRVDRYLRPYAPTYRENNQDTRSDLSKLWFHYFEAERRVGEEYEAQERARGVQDPWFTGTLPTKEWQATLPELWKHTNNVGPGKFTQTPWLPVRWPQHQINEFDRMPQLGHLHRPIKVVLHDAGGKPLKPALQAQALAEGWKQALATLPEGHTPVRVFHDSHDGTALGIALNAALHSLNTDGHGLELNNVDEGYDIGRRIGDVGITSPVVQIGLGAIASYHEGGVSAVVYAGADGSATIQMVRPPSTEEKARNDAQHRTADPFMWRVPGGGS
;
A
#
# COMPACT_ATOMS: atom_id res chain seq x y z
N MET A 1 27.18 -26.28 22.65
CA MET A 1 28.10 -25.29 22.02
C MET A 1 27.51 -24.90 20.69
N LEU A 2 26.94 -23.69 20.58
CA LEU A 2 26.40 -23.18 19.33
C LEU A 2 27.55 -22.85 18.39
N ASN A 3 27.48 -23.39 17.18
CA ASN A 3 28.51 -23.22 16.18
C ASN A 3 28.39 -21.81 15.58
N PHE A 4 29.24 -20.87 15.95
CA PHE A 4 29.28 -19.49 15.47
C PHE A 4 29.44 -19.36 13.94
N GLN A 5 29.68 -20.45 13.24
CA GLN A 5 29.79 -20.47 11.78
C GLN A 5 28.43 -20.30 11.07
N ASP A 6 27.32 -20.69 11.70
CA ASP A 6 26.00 -20.67 11.06
C ASP A 6 25.38 -19.25 10.96
N ALA A 7 25.86 -18.28 11.76
CA ALA A 7 25.40 -16.89 11.73
C ALA A 7 26.15 -16.01 10.73
N ARG A 8 27.18 -16.54 10.05
CA ARG A 8 28.03 -15.75 9.17
C ARG A 8 27.36 -15.53 7.81
N PRO A 9 27.11 -14.28 7.38
CA PRO A 9 26.60 -14.01 6.05
C PRO A 9 27.59 -14.44 4.96
N SER A 10 27.10 -14.72 3.75
CA SER A 10 27.97 -15.00 2.61
C SER A 10 28.88 -13.81 2.32
N ALA A 11 30.18 -14.01 2.26
CA ALA A 11 31.15 -12.96 1.95
C ALA A 11 31.13 -12.55 0.45
N LYS A 12 30.65 -13.42 -0.44
CA LYS A 12 30.69 -13.21 -1.90
C LYS A 12 30.09 -11.87 -2.35
N PRO A 13 28.84 -11.47 -1.97
CA PRO A 13 28.27 -10.21 -2.42
C PRO A 13 29.06 -9.00 -1.91
N TYR A 14 29.64 -9.06 -0.72
CA TYR A 14 30.45 -7.98 -0.16
C TYR A 14 31.79 -7.83 -0.89
N VAL A 15 32.43 -8.94 -1.23
CA VAL A 15 33.66 -8.93 -2.04
C VAL A 15 33.39 -8.36 -3.43
N TRP A 16 32.31 -8.80 -4.10
CA TRP A 16 31.92 -8.25 -5.40
C TRP A 16 31.60 -6.75 -5.31
N SER A 17 30.89 -6.31 -4.28
CA SER A 17 30.58 -4.89 -4.06
C SER A 17 31.85 -4.08 -3.85
N ALA A 18 32.78 -4.55 -3.06
CA ALA A 18 34.09 -3.89 -2.83
C ALA A 18 34.88 -3.76 -4.14
N CYS A 19 34.95 -4.83 -4.93
CA CYS A 19 35.63 -4.82 -6.22
C CYS A 19 34.98 -3.82 -7.20
N LEU A 20 33.64 -3.86 -7.35
CA LEU A 20 32.92 -2.95 -8.24
C LEU A 20 33.07 -1.49 -7.84
N LEU A 21 32.96 -1.19 -6.55
CA LEU A 21 33.13 0.19 -6.04
C LEU A 21 34.55 0.69 -6.26
N SER A 22 35.56 -0.15 -6.04
CA SER A 22 36.95 0.23 -6.25
C SER A 22 37.27 0.46 -7.73
N ILE A 23 36.75 -0.38 -8.63
CA ILE A 23 36.90 -0.23 -10.08
C ILE A 23 36.20 1.04 -10.56
N SER A 24 34.96 1.28 -10.11
CA SER A 24 34.19 2.48 -10.46
C SER A 24 34.89 3.76 -9.99
N TRP A 25 35.47 3.74 -8.78
CA TRP A 25 36.25 4.85 -8.25
C TRP A 25 37.47 5.14 -9.10
N GLY A 26 38.23 4.11 -9.46
CA GLY A 26 39.39 4.23 -10.33
C GLY A 26 39.06 4.77 -11.72
N ALA A 27 37.95 4.26 -12.32
CA ALA A 27 37.44 4.71 -13.61
C ALA A 27 36.99 6.19 -13.58
N LEU A 28 36.34 6.61 -12.50
CA LEU A 28 35.90 8.01 -12.32
C LEU A 28 37.10 8.96 -12.26
N LEU A 29 38.12 8.64 -11.47
CA LEU A 29 39.32 9.46 -11.37
C LEU A 29 40.14 9.51 -12.68
N LEU A 30 40.20 8.39 -13.40
CA LEU A 30 40.82 8.34 -14.72
C LEU A 30 40.04 9.19 -15.73
N ALA A 31 38.70 9.10 -15.74
CA ALA A 31 37.87 9.93 -16.59
C ALA A 31 38.05 11.43 -16.30
N LEU A 32 38.08 11.82 -15.02
CA LEU A 32 38.35 13.21 -14.63
C LEU A 32 39.74 13.68 -15.08
N ALA A 33 40.77 12.83 -15.00
CA ALA A 33 42.10 13.15 -15.47
C ALA A 33 42.21 13.28 -17.00
N LEU A 34 41.34 12.59 -17.76
CA LEU A 34 41.28 12.68 -19.23
C LEU A 34 40.45 13.84 -19.75
N THR A 35 39.59 14.43 -18.91
CA THR A 35 38.75 15.59 -19.27
C THR A 35 39.38 16.93 -18.92
N ASP A 36 40.58 16.93 -18.32
CA ASP A 36 41.29 18.17 -18.02
C ASP A 36 41.90 18.74 -19.31
N ASP A 37 41.24 19.78 -19.84
CA ASP A 37 41.42 20.34 -21.20
C ASP A 37 42.68 21.22 -21.33
N THR A 38 43.62 21.14 -20.38
CA THR A 38 44.82 22.01 -20.35
C THR A 38 45.94 21.60 -21.33
N GLY A 39 45.77 20.47 -22.03
CA GLY A 39 46.72 20.05 -23.09
C GLY A 39 48.17 19.80 -22.63
N ALA A 40 48.44 19.95 -21.34
CA ALA A 40 49.75 19.71 -20.75
C ALA A 40 49.89 18.25 -20.30
N ALA A 41 50.99 17.59 -20.70
CA ALA A 41 51.28 16.23 -20.23
C ALA A 41 51.40 16.21 -18.70
N MET A 42 50.64 15.35 -18.06
CA MET A 42 50.63 15.15 -16.60
C MET A 42 52.07 14.93 -16.08
N THR A 43 52.46 15.73 -15.10
CA THR A 43 53.80 15.57 -14.50
C THR A 43 53.85 14.29 -13.65
N THR A 44 55.04 13.71 -13.51
CA THR A 44 55.31 12.51 -12.70
C THR A 44 54.78 12.67 -11.25
N LYS A 45 54.73 13.90 -10.75
CA LYS A 45 54.26 14.22 -9.41
C LYS A 45 52.71 14.20 -9.31
N GLU A 46 52.01 14.70 -10.34
CA GLU A 46 50.55 14.64 -10.44
C GLU A 46 50.03 13.23 -10.64
N MET A 47 50.72 12.43 -11.46
CA MET A 47 50.46 11.00 -11.61
C MET A 47 50.61 10.26 -10.27
N GLY A 48 51.63 10.61 -9.46
CA GLY A 48 51.83 10.07 -8.13
C GLY A 48 50.69 10.41 -7.16
N TYR A 49 50.11 11.63 -7.22
CA TYR A 49 48.95 12.01 -6.40
C TYR A 49 47.68 11.27 -6.84
N MET A 50 47.47 11.12 -8.14
CA MET A 50 46.32 10.38 -8.66
C MET A 50 46.35 8.89 -8.25
N VAL A 51 47.51 8.23 -8.36
CA VAL A 51 47.67 6.84 -7.91
C VAL A 51 47.39 6.71 -6.41
N LYS A 52 47.87 7.64 -5.58
CA LYS A 52 47.58 7.66 -4.15
C LYS A 52 46.10 7.86 -3.88
N ALA A 53 45.41 8.75 -4.59
CA ALA A 53 43.96 8.98 -4.44
C ALA A 53 43.16 7.73 -4.83
N ILE A 54 43.52 7.03 -5.89
CA ILE A 54 42.87 5.78 -6.30
C ILE A 54 43.05 4.71 -5.20
N LEU A 55 44.25 4.54 -4.69
CA LEU A 55 44.54 3.52 -3.67
C LEU A 55 43.87 3.82 -2.33
N LEU A 56 43.92 5.07 -1.85
CA LEU A 56 43.30 5.47 -0.60
C LEU A 56 41.77 5.42 -0.67
N GLY A 57 41.19 5.89 -1.77
CA GLY A 57 39.74 5.84 -1.97
C GLY A 57 39.23 4.40 -2.09
N GLY A 58 39.90 3.55 -2.85
CA GLY A 58 39.59 2.12 -2.95
C GLY A 58 39.71 1.39 -1.61
N ALA A 59 40.73 1.71 -0.81
CA ALA A 59 40.88 1.15 0.53
C ALA A 59 39.78 1.60 1.48
N ALA A 60 39.41 2.88 1.44
CA ALA A 60 38.30 3.40 2.26
C ALA A 60 36.93 2.75 1.91
N LEU A 61 36.63 2.61 0.60
CA LEU A 61 35.43 1.92 0.14
C LEU A 61 35.41 0.44 0.56
N SER A 62 36.53 -0.24 0.48
CA SER A 62 36.65 -1.63 0.93
C SER A 62 36.48 -1.76 2.44
N ALA A 63 36.99 -0.82 3.23
CA ALA A 63 36.79 -0.78 4.68
C ALA A 63 35.32 -0.57 5.05
N LEU A 64 34.57 0.31 4.35
CA LEU A 64 33.13 0.49 4.55
C LEU A 64 32.35 -0.78 4.26
N VAL A 65 32.69 -1.51 3.20
CA VAL A 65 32.03 -2.79 2.88
C VAL A 65 32.35 -3.85 3.95
N ALA A 66 33.56 -3.87 4.47
CA ALA A 66 33.95 -4.76 5.57
C ALA A 66 33.19 -4.45 6.87
N LEU A 67 32.99 -3.17 7.19
CA LEU A 67 32.17 -2.74 8.34
C LEU A 67 30.70 -3.14 8.15
N ALA A 68 30.14 -3.00 6.95
CA ALA A 68 28.79 -3.45 6.64
C ALA A 68 28.63 -4.97 6.81
N PHE A 69 29.64 -5.75 6.38
CA PHE A 69 29.67 -7.20 6.60
C PHE A 69 29.73 -7.55 8.09
N GLY A 70 30.59 -6.89 8.86
CA GLY A 70 30.71 -7.07 10.30
C GLY A 70 29.44 -6.71 11.06
N GLY A 71 28.82 -5.59 10.69
CA GLY A 71 27.51 -5.15 11.24
C GLY A 71 26.41 -6.16 10.95
N HIS A 72 26.32 -6.64 9.72
CA HIS A 72 25.36 -7.68 9.34
C HIS A 72 25.57 -8.98 10.11
N TRP A 73 26.80 -9.40 10.27
CA TRP A 73 27.13 -10.59 11.07
C TRP A 73 26.79 -10.41 12.55
N ALA A 74 27.13 -9.26 13.16
CA ALA A 74 26.78 -8.95 14.54
C ALA A 74 25.26 -8.92 14.76
N PHE A 75 24.52 -8.32 13.83
CA PHE A 75 23.05 -8.29 13.86
C PHE A 75 22.47 -9.71 13.79
N ASN A 76 22.94 -10.55 12.88
CA ASN A 76 22.47 -11.93 12.78
C ASN A 76 22.80 -12.75 14.04
N ALA A 77 23.94 -12.52 14.67
CA ALA A 77 24.33 -13.19 15.92
C ALA A 77 23.47 -12.72 17.11
N ALA A 78 23.10 -11.44 17.17
CA ALA A 78 22.24 -10.90 18.21
C ALA A 78 20.80 -11.42 18.10
N THR A 79 20.23 -11.45 16.88
CA THR A 79 18.89 -11.96 16.63
C THR A 79 18.76 -13.45 16.90
N SER A 80 19.82 -14.24 16.66
CA SER A 80 19.85 -15.67 16.98
C SER A 80 19.87 -15.95 18.50
N ARG A 81 20.36 -15.01 19.32
CA ARG A 81 20.33 -15.14 20.79
C ARG A 81 18.97 -14.88 21.38
N SER A 82 18.25 -13.86 20.87
CA SER A 82 16.90 -13.51 21.36
C SER A 82 15.86 -14.62 21.08
N ALA A 83 16.06 -15.41 20.04
CA ALA A 83 15.16 -16.50 19.67
C ALA A 83 15.29 -17.75 20.57
N LEU A 84 16.34 -17.87 21.37
CA LEU A 84 16.60 -19.03 22.23
C LEU A 84 16.06 -18.90 23.67
N GLU A 85 15.69 -17.69 24.10
CA GLU A 85 15.20 -17.43 25.47
C GLU A 85 13.68 -17.56 25.64
N SER A 86 12.92 -17.84 24.57
CA SER A 86 11.46 -17.94 24.61
C SER A 86 10.94 -19.25 24.00
N VAL A 87 11.18 -20.39 24.64
CA VAL A 87 10.45 -21.62 24.32
C VAL A 87 9.60 -22.04 25.53
N PRO A 88 8.29 -21.75 25.54
CA PRO A 88 7.36 -22.48 26.41
C PRO A 88 7.04 -23.83 25.77
N SER A 89 7.03 -24.86 26.58
CA SER A 89 6.63 -26.24 26.26
C SER A 89 5.19 -26.29 25.72
N THR A 90 5.02 -26.96 24.59
CA THR A 90 3.78 -27.05 23.82
C THR A 90 2.79 -28.03 24.46
N GLU A 91 1.79 -27.50 25.13
CA GLU A 91 0.48 -28.15 25.18
C GLU A 91 -0.27 -27.83 23.87
N SER A 92 -0.88 -28.85 23.30
CA SER A 92 -1.71 -28.75 22.09
C SER A 92 -2.94 -27.88 22.38
N VAL A 93 -2.81 -26.58 22.15
CA VAL A 93 -3.93 -25.64 22.20
C VAL A 93 -4.65 -25.71 20.86
N ALA A 94 -5.94 -25.99 20.86
CA ALA A 94 -6.81 -25.75 19.73
C ALA A 94 -6.59 -24.31 19.27
N GLY A 95 -6.22 -24.10 17.98
CA GLY A 95 -5.93 -22.77 17.47
C GLY A 95 -7.13 -21.83 17.66
N PRO A 96 -6.89 -20.52 17.80
CA PRO A 96 -7.95 -19.55 17.99
C PRO A 96 -8.98 -19.66 16.86
N GLU A 97 -10.25 -19.59 17.24
CA GLU A 97 -11.37 -19.61 16.30
C GLU A 97 -11.29 -18.36 15.42
N VAL A 98 -11.38 -18.56 14.11
CA VAL A 98 -11.47 -17.39 13.18
C VAL A 98 -12.80 -16.72 13.48
N ALA A 99 -12.77 -15.43 13.75
CA ALA A 99 -13.98 -14.66 14.02
C ALA A 99 -14.99 -14.85 12.89
N ASP A 100 -16.21 -15.15 13.27
CA ASP A 100 -17.30 -15.39 12.35
C ASP A 100 -17.52 -14.12 11.49
N GLN A 101 -17.34 -14.28 10.19
CA GLN A 101 -17.53 -13.18 9.26
C GLN A 101 -19.00 -12.74 9.14
N ASP A 102 -19.95 -13.55 9.60
CA ASP A 102 -21.35 -13.17 9.66
C ASP A 102 -21.65 -12.30 10.90
N GLU A 103 -20.71 -12.21 11.84
CA GLU A 103 -20.85 -11.31 12.98
C GLU A 103 -20.89 -9.84 12.50
N PRO A 104 -21.87 -9.05 12.93
CA PRO A 104 -22.03 -7.65 12.51
C PRO A 104 -20.76 -6.80 12.73
N THR A 105 -20.06 -7.04 13.83
CA THR A 105 -18.85 -6.30 14.24
C THR A 105 -17.58 -6.73 13.51
N TRP A 106 -17.66 -7.71 12.60
CA TRP A 106 -16.50 -8.16 11.84
C TRP A 106 -15.88 -7.01 11.03
N SER A 107 -14.58 -6.80 11.15
CA SER A 107 -13.85 -5.69 10.54
C SER A 107 -12.51 -6.14 10.00
N LEU A 108 -11.94 -5.36 9.09
CA LEU A 108 -10.59 -5.54 8.61
C LEU A 108 -9.63 -4.60 9.37
N GLU A 109 -8.49 -5.13 9.78
CA GLU A 109 -7.42 -4.35 10.39
C GLU A 109 -6.74 -3.47 9.34
N ILE A 110 -6.55 -2.19 9.61
CA ILE A 110 -5.76 -1.30 8.78
C ILE A 110 -4.31 -1.40 9.25
N ARG A 111 -3.42 -1.97 8.41
CA ARG A 111 -2.02 -2.22 8.75
C ARG A 111 -1.04 -1.32 8.00
N GLY A 112 -1.50 -0.56 7.02
CA GLY A 112 -0.71 0.41 6.29
C GLY A 112 -1.58 1.40 5.54
N ILE A 113 -1.19 2.66 5.49
CA ILE A 113 -1.84 3.72 4.73
C ILE A 113 -0.77 4.53 4.02
N GLY A 114 -0.96 4.72 2.71
CA GLY A 114 -0.18 5.64 1.91
C GLY A 114 -1.11 6.51 1.09
N MET A 115 -1.11 7.80 1.32
CA MET A 115 -1.87 8.78 0.54
C MET A 115 -0.97 9.92 0.13
N ALA A 116 -1.01 10.27 -1.13
CA ALA A 116 -0.24 11.36 -1.70
C ALA A 116 -1.12 12.23 -2.60
N PRO A 117 -2.07 12.99 -2.03
CA PRO A 117 -2.83 13.97 -2.79
C PRO A 117 -1.97 15.21 -3.04
N GLY A 118 -1.86 15.63 -4.29
CA GLY A 118 -1.04 16.78 -4.68
C GLY A 118 0.40 16.68 -4.16
N ALA A 119 0.92 17.74 -3.58
CA ALA A 119 2.29 17.81 -3.04
C ALA A 119 2.42 17.32 -1.58
N SER A 120 1.38 16.68 -1.02
CA SER A 120 1.36 16.27 0.39
C SER A 120 1.31 14.74 0.51
N HIS A 121 1.72 14.23 1.67
CA HIS A 121 1.56 12.83 2.07
C HIS A 121 0.62 12.74 3.27
N GLN A 122 0.10 11.55 3.57
CA GLN A 122 -0.98 11.30 4.54
C GLN A 122 -0.85 12.07 5.88
N ALA A 123 0.27 11.99 6.56
CA ALA A 123 0.47 12.69 7.84
C ALA A 123 0.39 14.22 7.69
N SER A 124 0.98 14.78 6.62
CA SER A 124 0.95 16.21 6.38
C SER A 124 -0.42 16.71 5.91
N VAL A 125 -1.19 15.89 5.21
CA VAL A 125 -2.57 16.24 4.78
C VAL A 125 -3.44 16.48 6.01
N TRP A 126 -3.49 15.52 6.92
CA TRP A 126 -4.30 15.67 8.15
C TRP A 126 -3.87 16.88 8.97
N LYS A 127 -2.57 17.05 9.20
CA LYS A 127 -2.03 18.22 9.91
C LYS A 127 -2.49 19.53 9.27
N LYS A 128 -2.37 19.69 7.95
CA LYS A 128 -2.79 20.90 7.24
C LYS A 128 -4.29 21.14 7.31
N ILE A 129 -5.12 20.08 7.25
CA ILE A 129 -6.57 20.19 7.44
C ILE A 129 -6.87 20.72 8.85
N ARG A 130 -6.20 20.22 9.88
CA ARG A 130 -6.38 20.67 11.26
C ARG A 130 -5.90 22.12 11.47
N GLU A 131 -4.80 22.51 10.86
CA GLU A 131 -4.29 23.89 10.93
C GLU A 131 -5.26 24.90 10.30
N LYS A 132 -5.95 24.52 9.22
CA LYS A 132 -6.92 25.35 8.48
C LYS A 132 -8.39 25.03 8.84
N ARG A 133 -8.66 24.36 9.95
CA ARG A 133 -10.01 23.85 10.25
C ARG A 133 -11.10 24.92 10.27
N ASN A 134 -10.81 26.10 10.82
CA ASN A 134 -11.78 27.17 10.98
C ASN A 134 -12.10 27.91 9.66
N ASP A 135 -11.20 27.84 8.69
CA ASP A 135 -11.34 28.57 7.42
C ASP A 135 -12.21 27.80 6.43
N PHE A 136 -12.45 26.50 6.65
CA PHE A 136 -13.10 25.60 5.68
C PHE A 136 -12.48 25.67 4.28
N ALA A 137 -11.23 26.13 4.18
CA ALA A 137 -10.51 26.34 2.94
C ALA A 137 -9.69 25.12 2.52
N SER A 138 -9.38 25.05 1.24
CA SER A 138 -8.46 24.03 0.72
C SER A 138 -7.06 24.19 1.34
N ILE A 139 -6.42 23.03 1.59
CA ILE A 139 -5.01 22.98 1.98
C ILE A 139 -4.07 23.33 0.84
N TYR A 140 -4.57 23.33 -0.39
CA TYR A 140 -3.82 23.69 -1.60
C TYR A 140 -4.16 25.09 -2.07
N SER A 141 -3.18 25.73 -2.70
CA SER A 141 -3.33 27.05 -3.27
C SER A 141 -4.36 27.05 -4.41
N GLN A 142 -5.08 28.17 -4.55
CA GLN A 142 -5.93 28.47 -5.68
C GLN A 142 -5.26 29.44 -6.68
N ASP A 143 -4.00 29.82 -6.44
CA ASP A 143 -3.20 30.60 -7.37
C ASP A 143 -2.53 29.66 -8.38
N PRO A 144 -2.81 29.80 -9.70
CA PRO A 144 -2.15 29.01 -10.73
C PRO A 144 -0.61 29.08 -10.69
N LEU A 145 -0.03 30.20 -10.25
CA LEU A 145 1.42 30.40 -10.21
C LEU A 145 2.13 29.53 -9.16
N ASP A 146 1.40 28.98 -8.21
CA ASP A 146 1.95 28.03 -7.23
C ASP A 146 2.12 26.61 -7.80
N TYR A 147 1.73 26.39 -9.06
CA TYR A 147 1.85 25.10 -9.74
C TYR A 147 2.90 25.15 -10.85
N THR A 148 3.45 24.00 -11.20
CA THR A 148 4.40 23.92 -12.32
C THR A 148 3.70 24.21 -13.66
N ASP A 149 4.40 24.88 -14.57
CA ASP A 149 3.95 25.11 -15.95
C ASP A 149 4.21 23.90 -16.87
N SER A 150 5.04 22.94 -16.46
CA SER A 150 5.49 21.82 -17.27
C SER A 150 4.58 20.59 -17.15
N VAL A 151 4.04 20.12 -18.25
CA VAL A 151 3.30 18.84 -18.35
C VAL A 151 4.19 17.66 -17.93
N GLN A 152 5.45 17.66 -18.36
CA GLN A 152 6.38 16.57 -18.02
C GLN A 152 6.58 16.50 -16.50
N TRP A 153 6.81 17.63 -15.86
CA TRP A 153 6.99 17.68 -14.41
C TRP A 153 5.75 17.26 -13.63
N ARG A 154 4.54 17.58 -14.13
CA ARG A 154 3.28 17.07 -13.54
C ARG A 154 3.21 15.55 -13.56
N ARG A 155 3.55 14.94 -14.71
CA ARG A 155 3.58 13.47 -14.88
C ARG A 155 4.61 12.80 -13.98
N ASP A 156 5.82 13.34 -13.95
CA ASP A 156 6.91 12.80 -13.12
C ASP A 156 6.58 12.91 -11.63
N SER A 157 6.03 14.04 -11.22
CA SER A 157 5.56 14.24 -9.84
C SER A 157 4.43 13.27 -9.46
N ALA A 158 3.48 12.99 -10.35
CA ALA A 158 2.43 12.00 -10.12
C ALA A 158 3.02 10.60 -9.96
N ALA A 159 4.05 10.22 -10.75
CA ALA A 159 4.75 8.94 -10.60
C ALA A 159 5.53 8.83 -9.27
N ILE A 160 6.22 9.91 -8.87
CA ILE A 160 6.92 9.96 -7.57
C ILE A 160 5.93 9.79 -6.41
N ARG A 161 4.79 10.49 -6.45
CA ARG A 161 3.73 10.39 -5.44
C ARG A 161 3.16 8.97 -5.35
N MET A 162 2.96 8.32 -6.48
CA MET A 162 2.53 6.91 -6.52
C MET A 162 3.53 6.03 -5.78
N GLY A 163 4.83 6.12 -6.09
CA GLY A 163 5.87 5.37 -5.40
C GLY A 163 5.88 5.63 -3.89
N ALA A 164 5.72 6.90 -3.48
CA ALA A 164 5.62 7.26 -2.07
C ALA A 164 4.40 6.64 -1.39
N ALA A 165 3.20 6.72 -1.99
CA ALA A 165 1.99 6.13 -1.43
C ALA A 165 2.14 4.62 -1.20
N PHE A 166 2.69 3.89 -2.17
CA PHE A 166 2.98 2.45 -1.99
C PHE A 166 3.99 2.21 -0.87
N LYS A 167 5.09 2.98 -0.79
CA LYS A 167 6.06 2.84 0.30
C LYS A 167 5.41 2.97 1.68
N TYR A 168 4.55 3.98 1.87
CA TYR A 168 3.86 4.17 3.14
C TYR A 168 2.88 3.05 3.48
N ALA A 169 2.18 2.52 2.49
CA ALA A 169 1.15 1.52 2.72
C ALA A 169 1.70 0.10 2.93
N VAL A 170 2.80 -0.27 2.24
CA VAL A 170 3.21 -1.68 2.14
C VAL A 170 4.67 -1.94 2.50
N SER A 171 5.46 -0.92 2.94
CA SER A 171 6.86 -1.11 3.31
C SER A 171 7.08 -2.10 4.45
N ASP A 172 6.10 -2.22 5.34
CA ASP A 172 6.11 -3.15 6.47
C ASP A 172 5.39 -4.47 6.16
N ALA A 173 4.86 -4.65 4.93
CA ALA A 173 4.21 -5.90 4.54
C ALA A 173 5.21 -7.05 4.45
N VAL A 174 4.71 -8.27 4.65
CA VAL A 174 5.51 -9.49 4.60
C VAL A 174 6.08 -9.72 3.21
N ALA A 175 7.40 -9.88 3.12
CA ALA A 175 8.10 -10.13 1.88
C ALA A 175 7.90 -11.56 1.36
N TYR A 176 8.15 -11.76 0.06
CA TYR A 176 8.14 -13.08 -0.59
C TYR A 176 6.81 -13.83 -0.51
N TRP A 177 5.71 -13.11 -0.34
CA TRP A 177 4.37 -13.67 -0.40
C TRP A 177 3.52 -12.92 -1.43
N PRO A 178 2.78 -13.63 -2.32
CA PRO A 178 1.96 -13.01 -3.35
C PRO A 178 0.67 -12.44 -2.72
N ILE A 179 0.70 -11.17 -2.35
CA ILE A 179 -0.41 -10.48 -1.69
C ILE A 179 -1.54 -10.23 -2.68
N PRO A 180 -2.78 -10.69 -2.41
CA PRO A 180 -3.94 -10.32 -3.21
C PRO A 180 -4.12 -8.81 -3.23
N SER A 181 -4.23 -8.22 -4.43
CA SER A 181 -4.26 -6.77 -4.59
C SER A 181 -5.38 -6.35 -5.51
N PHE A 182 -6.03 -5.27 -5.12
CA PHE A 182 -7.13 -4.64 -5.85
C PHE A 182 -6.69 -3.23 -6.26
N ALA A 183 -6.97 -2.87 -7.49
CA ALA A 183 -6.59 -1.55 -7.97
C ALA A 183 -7.65 -0.97 -8.90
N VAL A 184 -7.85 0.35 -8.81
CA VAL A 184 -8.71 1.09 -9.73
C VAL A 184 -8.03 2.38 -10.14
N GLU A 185 -8.13 2.68 -11.43
CA GLU A 185 -7.69 3.93 -12.06
C GLU A 185 -8.84 4.56 -12.85
N PRO A 186 -8.71 5.83 -13.29
CA PRO A 186 -9.75 6.51 -14.04
C PRO A 186 -10.16 5.71 -15.28
N PRO A 187 -11.41 5.81 -15.72
CA PRO A 187 -11.87 5.17 -16.94
C PRO A 187 -10.97 5.48 -18.13
N ASN A 188 -10.70 4.47 -18.94
CA ASN A 188 -9.90 4.57 -20.14
C ASN A 188 -10.80 4.57 -21.38
N GLY A 189 -10.68 5.60 -22.21
CA GLY A 189 -11.38 5.66 -23.48
C GLY A 189 -11.08 4.51 -24.45
N GLY A 190 -10.08 3.66 -24.16
CA GLY A 190 -9.70 2.49 -24.93
C GLY A 190 -10.24 1.15 -24.42
N GLY A 191 -10.99 1.12 -23.32
CA GLY A 191 -11.57 -0.12 -22.75
C GLY A 191 -10.55 -1.10 -22.19
N ARG A 192 -9.47 -0.60 -21.57
CA ARG A 192 -8.37 -1.41 -20.99
C ARG A 192 -8.17 -1.18 -19.49
N GLU A 193 -9.23 -0.95 -18.76
CA GLU A 193 -9.22 -0.59 -17.33
C GLU A 193 -8.53 -1.66 -16.49
N ASN A 194 -8.76 -2.94 -16.79
CA ASN A 194 -8.13 -4.05 -16.07
C ASN A 194 -6.60 -4.07 -16.22
N ILE A 195 -6.10 -3.73 -17.40
CA ILE A 195 -4.65 -3.67 -17.65
C ILE A 195 -4.04 -2.48 -16.92
N GLN A 196 -4.77 -1.36 -16.83
CA GLN A 196 -4.33 -0.18 -16.09
C GLN A 196 -4.22 -0.47 -14.60
N ALA A 197 -5.23 -1.11 -14.01
CA ALA A 197 -5.22 -1.52 -12.62
C ALA A 197 -4.00 -2.38 -12.29
N ALA A 198 -3.71 -3.39 -13.13
CA ALA A 198 -2.50 -4.22 -12.99
C ALA A 198 -1.22 -3.37 -13.13
N GLY A 199 -1.20 -2.41 -14.04
CA GLY A 199 -0.11 -1.46 -14.24
C GLY A 199 0.14 -0.56 -13.03
N LEU A 200 -0.91 -0.15 -12.32
CA LEU A 200 -0.78 0.60 -11.07
C LEU A 200 -0.05 -0.23 -10.00
N ILE A 201 -0.44 -1.50 -9.80
CA ILE A 201 0.20 -2.40 -8.83
C ILE A 201 1.68 -2.63 -9.19
N SER A 202 1.97 -2.99 -10.43
CA SER A 202 3.34 -3.22 -10.90
C SER A 202 4.22 -1.97 -10.76
N SER A 203 3.73 -0.83 -11.20
CA SER A 203 4.46 0.44 -11.11
C SER A 203 4.67 0.87 -9.65
N GLY A 204 3.66 0.68 -8.81
CA GLY A 204 3.74 0.97 -7.38
C GLY A 204 4.75 0.09 -6.66
N ARG A 205 4.75 -1.21 -6.94
CA ARG A 205 5.75 -2.16 -6.44
C ARG A 205 7.18 -1.73 -6.79
N ASN A 206 7.40 -1.41 -8.06
CA ASN A 206 8.71 -0.99 -8.55
C ASN A 206 9.12 0.39 -8.00
N GLY A 207 8.25 1.38 -8.10
CA GLY A 207 8.48 2.74 -7.62
C GLY A 207 8.66 2.82 -6.10
N GLY A 208 7.99 1.93 -5.35
CA GLY A 208 8.15 1.78 -3.91
C GLY A 208 9.40 1.02 -3.48
N SER A 209 10.18 0.47 -4.41
CA SER A 209 11.32 -0.44 -4.13
C SER A 209 10.88 -1.69 -3.34
N LEU A 210 9.72 -2.23 -3.67
CA LEU A 210 9.07 -3.37 -3.02
C LEU A 210 9.35 -4.69 -3.73
N GLY A 211 10.55 -4.84 -4.31
CA GLY A 211 10.93 -6.02 -5.10
C GLY A 211 10.88 -7.34 -4.35
N VAL A 212 10.88 -7.30 -3.02
CA VAL A 212 10.77 -8.49 -2.17
C VAL A 212 9.33 -8.86 -1.81
N THR A 213 8.35 -8.00 -2.11
CA THR A 213 6.93 -8.24 -1.86
C THR A 213 6.23 -8.57 -3.17
N LEU A 214 5.59 -9.73 -3.23
CA LEU A 214 4.90 -10.22 -4.42
C LEU A 214 3.43 -9.81 -4.37
N PHE A 215 2.97 -9.09 -5.39
CA PHE A 215 1.58 -8.68 -5.53
C PHE A 215 0.89 -9.50 -6.62
N LEU A 216 -0.28 -10.02 -6.30
CA LEU A 216 -1.23 -10.57 -7.26
C LEU A 216 -2.30 -9.54 -7.58
N TRP A 217 -2.67 -9.43 -8.85
CA TRP A 217 -3.80 -8.64 -9.27
C TRP A 217 -5.05 -9.51 -9.37
N GLN A 218 -6.09 -9.14 -8.63
CA GLN A 218 -7.37 -9.83 -8.68
C GLN A 218 -8.19 -9.33 -9.87
N LYS A 219 -8.28 -10.17 -10.92
CA LYS A 219 -8.94 -9.82 -12.18
C LYS A 219 -10.47 -9.77 -12.08
N ASP A 220 -11.04 -10.47 -11.12
CA ASP A 220 -12.50 -10.61 -11.01
C ASP A 220 -13.18 -9.35 -10.45
N ALA A 221 -12.41 -8.40 -9.94
CA ALA A 221 -12.87 -7.07 -9.60
C ALA A 221 -13.17 -6.27 -10.88
N ASN A 222 -14.35 -6.46 -11.43
CA ASN A 222 -14.84 -5.76 -12.63
C ASN A 222 -15.36 -4.37 -12.31
N THR A 223 -14.55 -3.55 -11.66
CA THR A 223 -14.98 -2.22 -11.27
C THR A 223 -14.01 -1.15 -11.73
N THR A 224 -14.57 -0.01 -12.11
CA THR A 224 -13.82 1.23 -12.40
C THR A 224 -14.07 2.27 -11.32
N HIS A 225 -14.67 1.89 -10.19
CA HIS A 225 -15.04 2.78 -9.12
C HIS A 225 -14.54 2.27 -7.76
N ALA A 226 -13.96 3.14 -6.95
CA ALA A 226 -13.36 2.75 -5.68
C ALA A 226 -14.37 2.19 -4.66
N GLN A 227 -15.62 2.66 -4.68
CA GLN A 227 -16.69 2.09 -3.85
C GLN A 227 -16.85 0.59 -4.10
N SER A 228 -17.09 0.21 -5.36
CA SER A 228 -17.26 -1.20 -5.73
C SER A 228 -16.02 -2.02 -5.43
N MET A 229 -14.82 -1.43 -5.59
CA MET A 229 -13.57 -2.09 -5.24
C MET A 229 -13.46 -2.38 -3.73
N ILE A 230 -13.94 -1.48 -2.88
CA ILE A 230 -14.00 -1.71 -1.43
C ILE A 230 -14.97 -2.86 -1.11
N GLU A 231 -16.15 -2.87 -1.76
CA GLU A 231 -17.13 -3.96 -1.63
C GLU A 231 -16.50 -5.31 -2.08
N ASP A 232 -15.76 -5.33 -3.20
CA ASP A 232 -15.07 -6.52 -3.71
C ASP A 232 -13.99 -7.03 -2.74
N VAL A 233 -13.25 -6.14 -2.07
CA VAL A 233 -12.28 -6.51 -1.03
C VAL A 233 -12.97 -7.23 0.13
N TYR A 234 -14.13 -6.72 0.58
CA TYR A 234 -14.89 -7.36 1.65
C TYR A 234 -15.46 -8.71 1.23
N ALA A 235 -16.02 -8.81 0.01
CA ALA A 235 -16.49 -10.07 -0.54
C ALA A 235 -15.33 -11.09 -0.66
N PHE A 236 -14.19 -10.68 -1.22
CA PHE A 236 -13.00 -11.52 -1.33
C PHE A 236 -12.51 -12.02 0.03
N MET A 237 -12.39 -11.14 1.01
CA MET A 237 -11.98 -11.53 2.36
C MET A 237 -13.01 -12.39 3.07
N GLY A 238 -14.29 -12.29 2.69
CA GLY A 238 -15.36 -13.17 3.12
C GLY A 238 -15.26 -14.56 2.50
N ASP A 239 -15.13 -14.63 1.19
CA ASP A 239 -15.15 -15.88 0.42
C ASP A 239 -13.85 -16.70 0.60
N HIS A 240 -12.75 -16.05 0.94
CA HIS A 240 -11.43 -16.67 1.12
C HIS A 240 -10.91 -16.46 2.56
N PRO A 241 -11.05 -17.48 3.42
CA PRO A 241 -10.67 -17.36 4.83
C PRO A 241 -9.16 -17.41 5.10
N GLU A 242 -8.32 -17.81 4.11
CA GLU A 242 -6.90 -18.03 4.33
C GLU A 242 -6.02 -16.77 4.14
N PRO A 243 -6.26 -15.85 3.16
CA PRO A 243 -5.40 -14.70 2.95
C PRO A 243 -5.32 -13.81 4.20
N PRO A 244 -4.13 -13.62 4.79
CA PRO A 244 -3.98 -12.78 5.98
C PRO A 244 -3.96 -11.28 5.65
N LEU A 245 -3.58 -10.93 4.42
CA LEU A 245 -3.41 -9.56 3.95
C LEU A 245 -4.05 -9.35 2.58
N THR A 246 -4.46 -8.12 2.31
CA THR A 246 -4.82 -7.63 0.98
C THR A 246 -4.42 -6.16 0.84
N VAL A 247 -4.21 -5.72 -0.39
CA VAL A 247 -3.88 -4.33 -0.72
C VAL A 247 -4.95 -3.75 -1.64
N LEU A 248 -5.43 -2.56 -1.31
CA LEU A 248 -6.30 -1.75 -2.14
C LEU A 248 -5.55 -0.50 -2.59
N ALA A 249 -5.46 -0.26 -3.89
CA ALA A 249 -4.78 0.88 -4.48
C ALA A 249 -5.69 1.65 -5.45
N THR A 250 -5.68 2.98 -5.34
CA THR A 250 -6.41 3.86 -6.25
C THR A 250 -5.52 4.99 -6.71
N ARG A 251 -5.72 5.43 -7.97
CA ARG A 251 -5.02 6.60 -8.52
C ARG A 251 -5.93 7.36 -9.46
N ASP A 252 -5.94 8.69 -9.35
CA ASP A 252 -6.62 9.59 -10.28
C ASP A 252 -5.88 10.94 -10.34
N GLY A 253 -6.32 11.81 -11.24
CA GLY A 253 -5.79 13.16 -11.41
C GLY A 253 -5.69 13.57 -12.87
N ASP A 254 -5.46 14.85 -13.09
CA ASP A 254 -5.37 15.42 -14.45
C ASP A 254 -4.27 14.75 -15.28
N ALA A 255 -3.11 14.43 -14.68
CA ALA A 255 -2.01 13.76 -15.39
C ALA A 255 -2.41 12.36 -15.86
N MET A 256 -3.13 11.60 -15.02
CA MET A 256 -3.58 10.24 -15.36
C MET A 256 -4.71 10.26 -16.38
N ARG A 257 -5.71 11.12 -16.18
CA ARG A 257 -6.82 11.27 -17.15
C ARG A 257 -6.32 11.73 -18.51
N SER A 258 -5.33 12.60 -18.55
CA SER A 258 -4.67 13.00 -19.79
C SER A 258 -3.97 11.82 -20.49
N ARG A 259 -3.35 10.92 -19.74
CA ARG A 259 -2.72 9.70 -20.29
C ARG A 259 -3.73 8.74 -20.90
N TYR A 260 -4.89 8.60 -20.27
CA TYR A 260 -5.93 7.63 -20.64
C TYR A 260 -7.06 8.21 -21.49
N ARG A 261 -6.92 9.46 -21.94
CA ARG A 261 -7.92 10.13 -22.76
C ARG A 261 -8.18 9.41 -24.08
N VAL A 262 -9.36 9.60 -24.61
CA VAL A 262 -9.72 9.16 -25.97
C VAL A 262 -8.75 9.81 -26.96
N ARG A 263 -8.22 9.02 -27.89
CA ARG A 263 -7.30 9.53 -28.93
C ARG A 263 -7.98 10.64 -29.73
N GLY A 264 -7.29 11.77 -29.89
CA GLY A 264 -7.79 12.95 -30.58
C GLY A 264 -8.45 14.00 -29.68
N THR A 265 -8.70 13.69 -28.38
CA THR A 265 -9.12 14.72 -27.42
C THR A 265 -7.91 15.51 -26.89
N PRO A 266 -8.08 16.78 -26.49
CA PRO A 266 -7.02 17.57 -25.89
C PRO A 266 -6.43 16.89 -24.66
N GLY A 267 -5.11 16.86 -24.53
CA GLY A 267 -4.42 16.43 -23.32
C GLY A 267 -4.01 17.62 -22.46
N LEU A 268 -3.25 17.35 -21.42
CA LEU A 268 -2.60 18.43 -20.66
C LEU A 268 -1.72 19.26 -21.59
N ALA A 269 -1.75 20.56 -21.41
CA ALA A 269 -0.88 21.52 -22.05
C ALA A 269 0.08 22.14 -21.02
N ASP A 270 1.22 22.66 -21.50
CA ASP A 270 2.09 23.48 -20.67
C ASP A 270 1.39 24.80 -20.31
N GLY A 271 1.68 25.32 -19.14
CA GLY A 271 1.10 26.55 -18.59
C GLY A 271 0.74 26.40 -17.11
N TYR A 272 0.60 27.55 -16.45
CA TYR A 272 0.21 27.62 -15.03
C TYR A 272 -1.31 27.45 -14.89
N TYR A 273 -1.76 26.49 -14.13
CA TYR A 273 -3.17 26.30 -13.79
C TYR A 273 -3.33 25.47 -12.52
N VAL A 274 -4.42 25.72 -11.81
CA VAL A 274 -4.87 24.87 -10.69
C VAL A 274 -5.42 23.57 -11.28
N PRO A 275 -4.96 22.39 -10.84
CA PRO A 275 -5.51 21.11 -11.32
C PRO A 275 -7.02 21.02 -11.09
N SER A 276 -7.75 20.56 -12.10
CA SER A 276 -9.19 20.29 -11.97
C SER A 276 -9.44 19.07 -11.09
N ILE A 277 -8.60 18.04 -11.27
CA ILE A 277 -8.56 16.87 -10.40
C ILE A 277 -7.13 16.74 -9.91
N ILE A 278 -6.97 16.78 -8.60
CA ILE A 278 -5.67 16.72 -7.94
C ILE A 278 -5.08 15.33 -8.12
N ASP A 279 -3.89 15.24 -8.73
CA ASP A 279 -3.18 13.99 -8.88
C ASP A 279 -2.97 13.34 -7.51
N THR A 280 -3.66 12.22 -7.29
CA THR A 280 -3.73 11.52 -6.01
C THR A 280 -3.48 10.03 -6.22
N THR A 281 -2.68 9.45 -5.35
CA THR A 281 -2.59 8.00 -5.17
C THR A 281 -2.90 7.68 -3.72
N ALA A 282 -3.78 6.71 -3.48
CA ALA A 282 -4.12 6.24 -2.16
C ALA A 282 -4.07 4.71 -2.12
N VAL A 283 -3.38 4.17 -1.13
CA VAL A 283 -3.13 2.73 -0.94
C VAL A 283 -3.38 2.38 0.51
N ILE A 284 -4.11 1.29 0.75
CA ILE A 284 -4.37 0.77 2.09
C ILE A 284 -4.03 -0.71 2.12
N THR A 285 -3.30 -1.14 3.14
CA THR A 285 -3.09 -2.55 3.48
C THR A 285 -4.08 -2.95 4.57
N LEU A 286 -4.88 -3.96 4.26
CA LEU A 286 -5.90 -4.52 5.14
C LEU A 286 -5.51 -5.93 5.55
N ALA A 287 -5.80 -6.33 6.79
CA ALA A 287 -5.39 -7.61 7.33
C ALA A 287 -6.40 -8.25 8.28
N ARG A 288 -6.12 -9.51 8.61
CA ARG A 288 -6.80 -10.32 9.64
C ARG A 288 -5.75 -11.11 10.41
N SER A 289 -5.41 -10.66 11.61
CA SER A 289 -4.42 -11.31 12.48
C SER A 289 -4.83 -12.72 12.89
N ASP A 290 -6.14 -12.96 13.14
CA ASP A 290 -6.70 -14.27 13.48
C ASP A 290 -6.43 -15.34 12.40
N ARG A 291 -6.29 -14.92 11.13
CA ARG A 291 -5.92 -15.83 10.03
C ARG A 291 -4.46 -16.25 10.10
N VAL A 292 -3.56 -15.34 10.46
CA VAL A 292 -2.15 -15.68 10.70
C VAL A 292 -2.05 -16.69 11.84
N ASP A 293 -2.78 -16.45 12.93
CA ASP A 293 -2.78 -17.31 14.10
C ASP A 293 -3.34 -18.71 13.81
N ARG A 294 -4.33 -18.81 12.93
CA ARG A 294 -4.95 -20.08 12.55
C ARG A 294 -4.21 -20.83 11.46
N TYR A 295 -3.86 -20.14 10.36
CA TYR A 295 -3.42 -20.81 9.12
C TYR A 295 -1.90 -20.79 8.92
N LEU A 296 -1.16 -19.97 9.65
CA LEU A 296 0.27 -19.76 9.41
C LEU A 296 1.12 -20.04 10.63
N ARG A 297 0.86 -19.41 11.76
CA ARG A 297 1.69 -19.49 12.97
C ARG A 297 1.90 -20.93 13.49
N PRO A 298 0.89 -21.81 13.58
CA PRO A 298 1.10 -23.19 14.04
C PRO A 298 1.99 -24.03 13.13
N TYR A 299 2.18 -23.58 11.90
CA TYR A 299 2.91 -24.29 10.85
C TYR A 299 4.24 -23.65 10.50
N ALA A 300 4.62 -22.58 11.18
CA ALA A 300 5.81 -21.80 10.88
C ALA A 300 7.09 -22.56 11.29
N PRO A 301 7.98 -22.90 10.34
CA PRO A 301 9.28 -23.46 10.69
C PRO A 301 10.19 -22.41 11.33
N THR A 302 11.00 -22.84 12.29
CA THR A 302 11.91 -21.97 13.05
C THR A 302 13.22 -21.67 12.32
N TYR A 303 13.58 -22.48 11.35
CA TYR A 303 14.77 -22.22 10.55
C TYR A 303 14.57 -21.00 9.63
N ARG A 304 15.64 -20.28 9.40
CA ARG A 304 15.61 -19.08 8.55
C ARG A 304 15.74 -19.49 7.09
N GLU A 305 14.65 -19.50 6.38
CA GLU A 305 14.68 -19.51 4.93
C GLU A 305 15.09 -18.12 4.41
N ASN A 306 15.93 -18.08 3.41
CA ASN A 306 16.23 -16.85 2.69
C ASN A 306 16.13 -17.09 1.18
N ASN A 307 15.90 -16.02 0.43
CA ASN A 307 15.77 -16.06 -1.02
C ASN A 307 17.07 -16.36 -1.77
N GLN A 308 18.20 -16.38 -1.08
CA GLN A 308 19.50 -16.72 -1.67
C GLN A 308 19.78 -18.22 -1.65
N ASP A 309 19.09 -18.98 -0.79
CA ASP A 309 19.13 -20.43 -0.82
C ASP A 309 18.08 -20.96 -1.79
N THR A 310 18.50 -21.27 -3.02
CA THR A 310 17.61 -21.81 -4.08
C THR A 310 16.88 -23.09 -3.71
N ARG A 311 17.23 -23.72 -2.57
CA ARG A 311 16.57 -24.93 -2.06
C ARG A 311 15.41 -24.60 -1.13
N SER A 312 15.32 -23.35 -0.62
CA SER A 312 14.24 -22.94 0.26
C SER A 312 12.91 -22.78 -0.51
N ASP A 313 11.79 -23.04 0.15
CA ASP A 313 10.47 -22.92 -0.47
C ASP A 313 10.13 -21.45 -0.79
N LEU A 314 10.63 -20.48 -0.01
CA LEU A 314 10.49 -19.05 -0.32
C LEU A 314 11.21 -18.67 -1.61
N SER A 315 12.43 -19.18 -1.82
CA SER A 315 13.16 -18.94 -3.08
C SER A 315 12.44 -19.55 -4.26
N LYS A 316 11.95 -20.79 -4.10
CA LYS A 316 11.19 -21.46 -5.17
C LYS A 316 9.94 -20.68 -5.52
N LEU A 317 9.18 -20.19 -4.51
CA LEU A 317 8.04 -19.32 -4.71
C LEU A 317 8.42 -18.04 -5.46
N TRP A 318 9.51 -17.37 -5.04
CA TRP A 318 10.00 -16.16 -5.68
C TRP A 318 10.33 -16.36 -7.15
N PHE A 319 11.17 -17.34 -7.47
CA PHE A 319 11.57 -17.62 -8.85
C PHE A 319 10.38 -18.08 -9.69
N HIS A 320 9.52 -18.90 -9.13
CA HIS A 320 8.32 -19.39 -9.82
C HIS A 320 7.36 -18.24 -10.16
N TYR A 321 7.15 -17.28 -9.24
CA TYR A 321 6.30 -16.12 -9.47
C TYR A 321 6.81 -15.29 -10.65
N PHE A 322 8.08 -14.92 -10.65
CA PHE A 322 8.64 -14.09 -11.72
C PHE A 322 8.78 -14.82 -13.04
N GLU A 323 9.05 -16.12 -13.03
CA GLU A 323 9.05 -16.93 -14.24
C GLU A 323 7.64 -17.07 -14.85
N ALA A 324 6.61 -17.21 -14.01
CA ALA A 324 5.23 -17.22 -14.44
C ALA A 324 4.82 -15.84 -15.01
N GLU A 325 5.21 -14.75 -14.36
CA GLU A 325 4.98 -13.37 -14.81
C GLU A 325 5.62 -13.13 -16.17
N ARG A 326 6.88 -13.54 -16.36
CA ARG A 326 7.61 -13.43 -17.64
C ARG A 326 6.90 -14.19 -18.76
N ARG A 327 6.52 -15.43 -18.51
CA ARG A 327 5.84 -16.28 -19.52
C ARG A 327 4.48 -15.70 -19.92
N VAL A 328 3.66 -15.30 -18.94
CA VAL A 328 2.36 -14.67 -19.22
C VAL A 328 2.55 -13.36 -19.99
N GLY A 329 3.59 -12.61 -19.68
CA GLY A 329 3.95 -11.39 -20.39
C GLY A 329 4.34 -11.64 -21.84
N GLU A 330 5.19 -12.62 -22.11
CA GLU A 330 5.61 -13.00 -23.45
C GLU A 330 4.43 -13.49 -24.31
N GLU A 331 3.55 -14.31 -23.72
CA GLU A 331 2.33 -14.79 -24.39
C GLU A 331 1.38 -13.63 -24.72
N TYR A 332 1.16 -12.73 -23.78
CA TYR A 332 0.33 -11.54 -23.99
C TYR A 332 0.90 -10.65 -25.10
N GLU A 333 2.19 -10.34 -25.06
CA GLU A 333 2.84 -9.50 -26.06
C GLU A 333 2.82 -10.16 -27.44
N ALA A 334 3.00 -11.47 -27.53
CA ALA A 334 2.89 -12.21 -28.79
C ALA A 334 1.47 -12.13 -29.39
N GLN A 335 0.43 -12.26 -28.55
CA GLN A 335 -0.96 -12.12 -28.97
C GLN A 335 -1.28 -10.71 -29.47
N GLU A 336 -0.79 -9.68 -28.76
CA GLU A 336 -1.02 -8.28 -29.15
C GLU A 336 -0.27 -7.91 -30.44
N ARG A 337 0.95 -8.43 -30.66
CA ARG A 337 1.67 -8.29 -31.93
C ARG A 337 0.90 -8.96 -33.09
N ALA A 338 0.33 -10.13 -32.85
CA ALA A 338 -0.50 -10.81 -33.85
C ALA A 338 -1.79 -10.03 -34.21
N ARG A 339 -2.26 -9.17 -33.31
CA ARG A 339 -3.38 -8.23 -33.52
C ARG A 339 -2.94 -6.92 -34.19
N GLY A 340 -1.66 -6.76 -34.51
CA GLY A 340 -1.11 -5.57 -35.13
C GLY A 340 -0.75 -4.42 -34.17
N VAL A 341 -0.69 -4.69 -32.86
CA VAL A 341 -0.21 -3.71 -31.90
C VAL A 341 1.31 -3.59 -32.04
N GLN A 342 1.78 -2.38 -32.36
CA GLN A 342 3.21 -2.06 -32.33
C GLN A 342 3.61 -1.85 -30.86
N ASP A 343 4.73 -2.42 -30.46
CA ASP A 343 5.28 -2.29 -29.09
C ASP A 343 4.26 -2.64 -27.98
N PRO A 344 3.72 -3.86 -27.97
CA PRO A 344 2.86 -4.30 -26.89
C PRO A 344 3.66 -4.34 -25.59
N TRP A 345 3.02 -3.96 -24.49
CA TRP A 345 3.64 -3.94 -23.17
C TRP A 345 2.78 -4.69 -22.15
N PHE A 346 3.36 -5.65 -21.48
CA PHE A 346 2.75 -6.35 -20.37
C PHE A 346 2.95 -5.56 -19.07
N THR A 347 1.96 -5.56 -18.22
CA THR A 347 1.94 -4.72 -17.02
C THR A 347 2.81 -5.21 -15.86
N GLY A 348 3.39 -6.40 -15.95
CA GLY A 348 4.30 -6.93 -14.93
C GLY A 348 3.63 -7.28 -13.59
N THR A 349 2.38 -7.76 -13.62
CA THR A 349 1.66 -8.28 -12.45
C THR A 349 0.78 -9.45 -12.88
N LEU A 350 0.88 -10.58 -12.17
CA LEU A 350 0.10 -11.77 -12.48
C LEU A 350 -1.36 -11.61 -12.06
N PRO A 351 -2.32 -11.82 -12.95
CA PRO A 351 -3.70 -12.04 -12.56
C PRO A 351 -3.85 -13.33 -11.75
N THR A 352 -4.78 -13.34 -10.81
CA THR A 352 -5.00 -14.48 -9.91
C THR A 352 -5.26 -15.79 -10.64
N LYS A 353 -6.04 -15.77 -11.73
CA LYS A 353 -6.34 -16.97 -12.50
C LYS A 353 -5.09 -17.62 -13.11
N GLU A 354 -4.24 -16.79 -13.71
CA GLU A 354 -2.97 -17.23 -14.29
C GLU A 354 -2.02 -17.73 -13.20
N TRP A 355 -1.96 -17.07 -12.06
CA TRP A 355 -1.21 -17.54 -10.90
C TRP A 355 -1.66 -18.91 -10.43
N GLN A 356 -2.96 -19.11 -10.19
CA GLN A 356 -3.52 -20.37 -9.73
C GLN A 356 -3.25 -21.52 -10.70
N ALA A 357 -3.26 -21.25 -12.00
CA ALA A 357 -2.94 -22.26 -13.02
C ALA A 357 -1.49 -22.76 -12.96
N THR A 358 -0.56 -21.99 -12.38
CA THR A 358 0.85 -22.37 -12.25
C THR A 358 1.17 -23.16 -10.99
N LEU A 359 0.32 -23.12 -9.97
CA LEU A 359 0.59 -23.69 -8.65
C LEU A 359 0.89 -25.19 -8.63
N PRO A 360 0.20 -26.06 -9.43
CA PRO A 360 0.54 -27.48 -9.47
C PRO A 360 2.01 -27.74 -9.83
N GLU A 361 2.63 -26.88 -10.61
CA GLU A 361 4.06 -26.99 -10.94
C GLU A 361 4.94 -26.54 -9.76
N LEU A 362 4.62 -25.41 -9.13
CA LEU A 362 5.32 -24.96 -7.92
C LEU A 362 5.33 -26.05 -6.84
N TRP A 363 4.18 -26.65 -6.58
CA TRP A 363 4.03 -27.65 -5.51
C TRP A 363 4.79 -28.95 -5.73
N LYS A 364 5.12 -29.31 -6.97
CA LYS A 364 6.03 -30.44 -7.25
C LYS A 364 7.45 -30.21 -6.75
N HIS A 365 7.85 -28.96 -6.65
CA HIS A 365 9.20 -28.57 -6.29
C HIS A 365 9.35 -28.09 -4.84
N THR A 366 8.26 -27.72 -4.18
CA THR A 366 8.29 -27.31 -2.76
C THR A 366 8.47 -28.50 -1.83
N ASN A 367 9.24 -28.30 -0.77
CA ASN A 367 9.51 -29.34 0.22
C ASN A 367 8.39 -29.42 1.28
N ASN A 368 7.72 -28.31 1.54
CA ASN A 368 6.67 -28.14 2.56
C ASN A 368 7.05 -28.70 3.95
N VAL A 369 8.34 -28.58 4.32
CA VAL A 369 8.89 -29.10 5.58
C VAL A 369 8.62 -28.12 6.70
N GLY A 370 8.07 -28.59 7.81
CA GLY A 370 7.78 -27.77 9.00
C GLY A 370 6.84 -28.47 9.97
N PRO A 371 6.49 -27.83 11.09
CA PRO A 371 5.62 -28.40 12.11
C PRO A 371 4.19 -28.60 11.57
N GLY A 372 3.49 -29.57 12.11
CA GLY A 372 2.08 -29.85 11.82
C GLY A 372 1.80 -30.23 10.36
N LYS A 373 0.51 -30.37 10.05
CA LYS A 373 0.02 -30.66 8.69
C LYS A 373 -0.43 -29.36 8.02
N PHE A 374 0.49 -28.67 7.39
CA PHE A 374 0.17 -27.49 6.58
C PHE A 374 -0.39 -27.91 5.23
N THR A 375 -1.55 -27.38 4.87
CA THR A 375 -2.16 -27.58 3.57
C THR A 375 -1.87 -26.36 2.70
N GLN A 376 -1.17 -26.58 1.59
CA GLN A 376 -0.91 -25.54 0.60
C GLN A 376 -2.22 -25.16 -0.11
N THR A 377 -2.46 -23.86 -0.23
CA THR A 377 -3.63 -23.31 -0.93
C THR A 377 -3.17 -22.27 -1.95
N PRO A 378 -4.03 -21.85 -2.89
CA PRO A 378 -3.67 -20.81 -3.84
C PRO A 378 -3.24 -19.49 -3.18
N TRP A 379 -3.72 -19.20 -1.98
CA TRP A 379 -3.43 -18.00 -1.21
C TRP A 379 -2.26 -18.18 -0.24
N LEU A 380 -1.99 -19.41 0.17
CA LEU A 380 -0.86 -19.79 1.01
C LEU A 380 -0.07 -20.91 0.31
N PRO A 381 0.67 -20.58 -0.74
CA PRO A 381 1.34 -21.59 -1.59
C PRO A 381 2.51 -22.28 -0.91
N VAL A 382 3.12 -21.63 0.08
CA VAL A 382 4.20 -22.16 0.92
C VAL A 382 4.01 -21.71 2.37
N ARG A 383 4.67 -22.38 3.31
CA ARG A 383 4.68 -22.00 4.73
C ARG A 383 5.36 -20.65 4.91
N TRP A 384 4.85 -19.85 5.82
CA TRP A 384 5.62 -18.72 6.33
C TRP A 384 6.59 -19.21 7.40
N PRO A 385 7.90 -19.01 7.25
CA PRO A 385 8.83 -19.25 8.34
C PRO A 385 8.66 -18.21 9.46
N GLN A 386 9.18 -18.48 10.64
CA GLN A 386 8.98 -17.66 11.83
C GLN A 386 9.35 -16.17 11.62
N HIS A 387 10.33 -15.87 10.78
CA HIS A 387 10.69 -14.48 10.51
C HIS A 387 9.60 -13.71 9.76
N GLN A 388 8.84 -14.36 8.84
CA GLN A 388 7.69 -13.73 8.18
C GLN A 388 6.52 -13.51 9.14
N ILE A 389 6.30 -14.45 10.08
CA ILE A 389 5.34 -14.25 11.18
C ILE A 389 5.74 -13.02 12.00
N ASN A 390 7.03 -12.90 12.35
CA ASN A 390 7.55 -11.76 13.09
C ASN A 390 7.48 -10.45 12.29
N GLU A 391 7.60 -10.49 10.96
CA GLU A 391 7.39 -9.34 10.08
C GLU A 391 5.93 -8.88 10.13
N PHE A 392 4.98 -9.81 10.03
CA PHE A 392 3.56 -9.51 10.17
C PHE A 392 3.23 -8.90 11.55
N ASP A 393 3.75 -9.51 12.62
CA ASP A 393 3.51 -9.04 13.98
C ASP A 393 4.05 -7.62 14.23
N ARG A 394 5.11 -7.22 13.50
CA ARG A 394 5.68 -5.87 13.55
C ARG A 394 4.94 -4.84 12.73
N MET A 395 4.02 -5.24 11.85
CA MET A 395 3.20 -4.27 11.12
C MET A 395 2.35 -3.44 12.10
N PRO A 396 2.27 -2.12 11.93
CA PRO A 396 1.48 -1.29 12.83
C PRO A 396 -0.01 -1.62 12.72
N GLN A 397 -0.75 -1.51 13.82
CA GLN A 397 -2.20 -1.54 13.86
C GLN A 397 -2.72 -0.10 13.86
N LEU A 398 -3.24 0.36 12.72
CA LEU A 398 -3.64 1.76 12.52
C LEU A 398 -5.12 2.01 12.80
N GLY A 399 -5.91 0.96 12.84
CA GLY A 399 -7.35 1.02 13.09
C GLY A 399 -8.08 -0.19 12.53
N HIS A 400 -9.39 -0.12 12.57
CA HIS A 400 -10.28 -1.16 12.07
C HIS A 400 -11.28 -0.54 11.10
N LEU A 401 -11.37 -1.08 9.90
CA LEU A 401 -12.34 -0.72 8.89
C LEU A 401 -13.53 -1.68 8.99
N HIS A 402 -14.70 -1.17 9.31
CA HIS A 402 -15.93 -1.96 9.44
C HIS A 402 -16.58 -2.18 8.09
N ARG A 403 -17.57 -3.08 8.01
CA ARG A 403 -18.28 -3.41 6.76
C ARG A 403 -18.90 -2.16 6.13
N PRO A 404 -18.81 -2.02 4.80
CA PRO A 404 -19.52 -0.96 4.09
C PRO A 404 -21.03 -1.23 4.10
N ILE A 405 -21.83 -0.20 4.40
CA ILE A 405 -23.28 -0.23 4.31
C ILE A 405 -23.70 0.55 3.07
N LYS A 406 -24.19 -0.16 2.06
CA LYS A 406 -24.66 0.44 0.82
C LYS A 406 -26.09 0.96 0.99
N VAL A 407 -26.30 2.22 0.63
CA VAL A 407 -27.57 2.92 0.70
C VAL A 407 -28.04 3.23 -0.72
N VAL A 408 -29.15 2.64 -1.13
CA VAL A 408 -29.74 2.88 -2.45
C VAL A 408 -30.48 4.22 -2.43
N LEU A 409 -30.07 5.16 -3.31
CA LEU A 409 -30.64 6.51 -3.40
C LEU A 409 -31.50 6.74 -4.66
N HIS A 410 -31.90 5.67 -5.33
CA HIS A 410 -32.74 5.67 -6.53
C HIS A 410 -33.89 4.66 -6.39
N ASP A 411 -34.94 4.85 -7.16
CA ASP A 411 -36.04 3.90 -7.25
C ASP A 411 -35.73 2.69 -8.16
N ALA A 412 -36.67 1.75 -8.26
CA ALA A 412 -36.50 0.56 -9.08
C ALA A 412 -36.32 0.86 -10.59
N GLY A 413 -36.65 2.06 -11.03
CA GLY A 413 -36.44 2.55 -12.40
C GLY A 413 -35.10 3.28 -12.58
N GLY A 414 -34.26 3.35 -11.55
CA GLY A 414 -32.96 4.05 -11.58
C GLY A 414 -33.07 5.58 -11.44
N LYS A 415 -34.27 6.12 -11.15
CA LYS A 415 -34.47 7.54 -10.94
C LYS A 415 -34.10 7.93 -9.51
N PRO A 416 -33.32 9.01 -9.30
CA PRO A 416 -32.98 9.47 -7.96
C PRO A 416 -34.24 9.68 -7.08
N LEU A 417 -34.19 9.22 -5.84
CA LEU A 417 -35.22 9.44 -4.85
C LEU A 417 -35.38 10.95 -4.56
N LYS A 418 -36.55 11.34 -4.11
CA LYS A 418 -36.76 12.72 -3.62
C LYS A 418 -35.84 13.00 -2.43
N PRO A 419 -35.36 14.24 -2.22
CA PRO A 419 -34.40 14.57 -1.17
C PRO A 419 -34.76 14.06 0.24
N ALA A 420 -36.05 14.17 0.62
CA ALA A 420 -36.53 13.66 1.91
C ALA A 420 -36.40 12.12 2.04
N LEU A 421 -36.63 11.38 0.96
CA LEU A 421 -36.46 9.91 0.95
C LEU A 421 -34.98 9.52 0.94
N GLN A 422 -34.13 10.30 0.25
CA GLN A 422 -32.66 10.09 0.33
C GLN A 422 -32.15 10.29 1.76
N ALA A 423 -32.62 11.36 2.43
CA ALA A 423 -32.26 11.61 3.83
C ALA A 423 -32.71 10.47 4.76
N GLN A 424 -33.95 9.98 4.57
CA GLN A 424 -34.48 8.85 5.33
C GLN A 424 -33.63 7.56 5.08
N ALA A 425 -33.32 7.27 3.82
CA ALA A 425 -32.50 6.11 3.47
C ALA A 425 -31.07 6.21 4.10
N LEU A 426 -30.48 7.39 4.07
CA LEU A 426 -29.15 7.63 4.70
C LEU A 426 -29.23 7.52 6.22
N ALA A 427 -30.30 8.00 6.87
CA ALA A 427 -30.48 7.84 8.31
C ALA A 427 -30.61 6.36 8.71
N GLU A 428 -31.31 5.55 7.92
CA GLU A 428 -31.41 4.12 8.14
C GLU A 428 -30.09 3.41 7.89
N GLY A 429 -29.39 3.75 6.79
CA GLY A 429 -28.04 3.24 6.53
C GLY A 429 -27.05 3.61 7.63
N TRP A 430 -27.17 4.81 8.21
CA TRP A 430 -26.35 5.22 9.35
C TRP A 430 -26.57 4.33 10.56
N LYS A 431 -27.83 4.03 10.91
CA LYS A 431 -28.17 3.11 12.00
C LYS A 431 -27.58 1.70 11.75
N GLN A 432 -27.67 1.21 10.52
CA GLN A 432 -27.03 -0.06 10.14
C GLN A 432 -25.51 0.00 10.28
N ALA A 433 -24.89 1.11 9.88
CA ALA A 433 -23.45 1.29 10.04
C ALA A 433 -23.03 1.37 11.52
N LEU A 434 -23.82 2.01 12.37
CA LEU A 434 -23.62 1.96 13.83
C LEU A 434 -23.66 0.54 14.39
N ALA A 435 -24.56 -0.31 13.88
CA ALA A 435 -24.66 -1.71 14.31
C ALA A 435 -23.41 -2.56 13.94
N THR A 436 -22.52 -2.05 13.06
CA THR A 436 -21.24 -2.71 12.77
C THR A 436 -20.19 -2.42 13.84
N LEU A 437 -20.41 -1.46 14.71
CA LEU A 437 -19.46 -1.11 15.78
C LEU A 437 -19.68 -1.97 17.03
N PRO A 438 -18.62 -2.24 17.79
CA PRO A 438 -18.77 -2.80 19.12
C PRO A 438 -19.62 -1.88 20.02
N GLU A 439 -20.31 -2.47 20.99
CA GLU A 439 -21.15 -1.74 21.96
C GLU A 439 -20.40 -0.55 22.60
N GLY A 440 -21.07 0.56 22.76
CA GLY A 440 -20.53 1.79 23.34
C GLY A 440 -19.65 2.63 22.39
N HIS A 441 -19.44 2.20 21.14
CA HIS A 441 -18.72 2.99 20.16
C HIS A 441 -19.68 3.79 19.26
N THR A 442 -19.43 5.09 19.13
CA THR A 442 -20.17 5.98 18.24
C THR A 442 -19.21 6.87 17.44
N PRO A 443 -19.56 7.27 16.21
CA PRO A 443 -18.73 8.19 15.45
C PRO A 443 -18.76 9.58 16.09
N VAL A 444 -17.59 10.22 16.13
CA VAL A 444 -17.41 11.61 16.61
C VAL A 444 -17.10 12.57 15.47
N ARG A 445 -16.89 12.03 14.25
CA ARG A 445 -16.67 12.82 13.04
C ARG A 445 -17.10 12.06 11.80
N VAL A 446 -17.38 12.81 10.72
CA VAL A 446 -17.76 12.26 9.42
C VAL A 446 -16.94 12.93 8.31
N PHE A 447 -16.39 12.11 7.44
CA PHE A 447 -15.76 12.52 6.20
C PHE A 447 -16.74 12.30 5.05
N HIS A 448 -16.88 13.28 4.17
CA HIS A 448 -17.68 13.20 2.96
C HIS A 448 -17.04 14.03 1.85
N ASP A 449 -17.53 13.92 0.63
CA ASP A 449 -17.01 14.68 -0.51
C ASP A 449 -18.13 15.47 -1.20
N SER A 450 -17.99 16.78 -1.26
CA SER A 450 -18.93 17.64 -1.97
C SER A 450 -18.86 17.48 -3.50
N HIS A 451 -17.78 16.93 -4.05
CA HIS A 451 -17.66 16.59 -5.48
C HIS A 451 -18.49 15.35 -5.87
N ASP A 452 -18.87 14.51 -4.91
CA ASP A 452 -19.84 13.41 -5.12
C ASP A 452 -21.26 13.90 -5.45
N GLY A 453 -21.50 15.20 -5.37
CA GLY A 453 -22.74 15.86 -5.73
C GLY A 453 -23.39 16.58 -4.56
N THR A 454 -23.87 17.79 -4.83
CA THR A 454 -24.54 18.65 -3.83
C THR A 454 -25.76 17.96 -3.19
N ALA A 455 -26.46 17.12 -3.95
CA ALA A 455 -27.67 16.41 -3.47
C ALA A 455 -27.33 15.43 -2.34
N LEU A 456 -26.22 14.69 -2.44
CA LEU A 456 -25.78 13.77 -1.40
C LEU A 456 -25.43 14.52 -0.11
N GLY A 457 -24.68 15.63 -0.20
CA GLY A 457 -24.33 16.45 0.96
C GLY A 457 -25.56 17.02 1.67
N ILE A 458 -26.56 17.51 0.92
CA ILE A 458 -27.83 18.01 1.49
C ILE A 458 -28.59 16.88 2.18
N ALA A 459 -28.73 15.73 1.53
CA ALA A 459 -29.44 14.58 2.09
C ALA A 459 -28.73 14.03 3.34
N LEU A 460 -27.39 13.97 3.32
CA LEU A 460 -26.59 13.55 4.48
C LEU A 460 -26.78 14.52 5.66
N ASN A 461 -26.71 15.84 5.41
CA ASN A 461 -26.94 16.82 6.46
C ASN A 461 -28.33 16.68 7.09
N ALA A 462 -29.37 16.48 6.26
CA ALA A 462 -30.74 16.26 6.75
C ALA A 462 -30.86 14.94 7.54
N ALA A 463 -30.21 13.87 7.10
CA ALA A 463 -30.17 12.59 7.79
C ALA A 463 -29.55 12.72 9.17
N LEU A 464 -28.34 13.31 9.26
CA LEU A 464 -27.60 13.49 10.51
C LEU A 464 -28.36 14.40 11.49
N HIS A 465 -28.98 15.48 10.98
CA HIS A 465 -29.82 16.34 11.81
C HIS A 465 -31.04 15.59 12.41
N SER A 466 -31.66 14.70 11.65
CA SER A 466 -32.75 13.88 12.18
C SER A 466 -32.28 12.90 13.26
N LEU A 467 -31.06 12.40 13.17
CA LEU A 467 -30.45 11.50 14.14
C LEU A 467 -30.00 12.22 15.43
N ASN A 468 -29.81 13.54 15.40
CA ASN A 468 -29.44 14.32 16.58
C ASN A 468 -30.52 14.27 17.68
N THR A 469 -31.78 14.11 17.31
CA THR A 469 -32.88 13.90 18.27
C THR A 469 -32.71 12.63 19.09
N ASP A 470 -32.05 11.63 18.52
CA ASP A 470 -31.76 10.33 19.15
C ASP A 470 -30.33 10.29 19.73
N GLY A 471 -29.56 11.39 19.66
CA GLY A 471 -28.18 11.49 20.16
C GLY A 471 -27.13 10.76 19.30
N HIS A 472 -27.46 10.41 18.06
CA HIS A 472 -26.60 9.63 17.15
C HIS A 472 -26.16 10.41 15.89
N GLY A 473 -26.56 11.66 15.75
CA GLY A 473 -26.20 12.50 14.62
C GLY A 473 -24.90 13.29 14.85
N LEU A 474 -24.42 13.89 13.77
CA LEU A 474 -23.28 14.80 13.75
C LEU A 474 -23.65 16.06 12.97
N GLU A 475 -22.96 17.15 13.21
CA GLU A 475 -23.18 18.42 12.51
C GLU A 475 -22.10 18.63 11.44
N LEU A 476 -22.45 18.56 10.15
CA LEU A 476 -21.51 18.74 9.04
C LEU A 476 -20.84 20.13 9.02
N ASN A 477 -21.48 21.14 9.61
CA ASN A 477 -20.94 22.49 9.72
C ASN A 477 -20.06 22.69 10.96
N ASN A 478 -19.99 21.71 11.86
CA ASN A 478 -19.08 21.75 12.99
C ASN A 478 -17.66 21.38 12.49
N VAL A 479 -16.70 22.25 12.76
CA VAL A 479 -15.31 22.12 12.28
C VAL A 479 -14.55 20.91 12.82
N ASP A 480 -15.04 20.32 13.91
CA ASP A 480 -14.47 19.15 14.56
C ASP A 480 -15.25 17.86 14.26
N GLU A 481 -16.42 17.96 13.63
CA GLU A 481 -17.29 16.82 13.30
C GLU A 481 -17.40 16.58 11.80
N GLY A 482 -17.57 17.63 10.98
CA GLY A 482 -17.78 17.54 9.53
C GLY A 482 -16.53 17.86 8.73
N TYR A 483 -16.07 16.89 7.92
CA TYR A 483 -14.91 17.04 7.05
C TYR A 483 -15.29 16.80 5.59
N ASP A 484 -15.51 17.89 4.87
CA ASP A 484 -15.73 17.88 3.42
C ASP A 484 -14.39 17.81 2.68
N ILE A 485 -14.08 16.65 2.10
CA ILE A 485 -12.82 16.42 1.40
C ILE A 485 -12.69 17.30 0.15
N GLY A 486 -13.80 17.46 -0.58
CA GLY A 486 -13.84 18.32 -1.76
C GLY A 486 -13.47 19.77 -1.43
N ARG A 487 -13.91 20.30 -0.29
CA ARG A 487 -13.55 21.65 0.17
C ARG A 487 -12.15 21.72 0.76
N ARG A 488 -11.73 20.70 1.51
CA ARG A 488 -10.46 20.70 2.25
C ARG A 488 -9.25 20.36 1.39
N ILE A 489 -9.43 19.50 0.40
CA ILE A 489 -8.37 19.05 -0.50
C ILE A 489 -8.65 19.57 -1.90
N GLY A 490 -9.84 19.38 -2.42
CA GLY A 490 -10.27 19.56 -3.78
C GLY A 490 -10.74 18.24 -4.39
N ASP A 491 -11.08 18.24 -5.66
CA ASP A 491 -11.47 17.02 -6.37
C ASP A 491 -10.28 16.06 -6.47
N VAL A 492 -10.41 14.89 -5.88
CA VAL A 492 -9.43 13.79 -5.94
C VAL A 492 -9.95 12.62 -6.80
N GLY A 493 -11.05 12.83 -7.51
CA GLY A 493 -11.66 11.87 -8.42
C GLY A 493 -12.03 10.55 -7.76
N ILE A 494 -11.81 9.45 -8.49
CA ILE A 494 -12.18 8.11 -8.00
C ILE A 494 -11.42 7.67 -6.75
N THR A 495 -10.39 8.40 -6.32
CA THR A 495 -9.62 8.06 -5.11
C THR A 495 -10.33 8.51 -3.83
N SER A 496 -11.37 9.34 -3.93
CA SER A 496 -12.06 9.97 -2.80
C SER A 496 -12.46 8.98 -1.69
N PRO A 497 -13.08 7.83 -1.95
CA PRO A 497 -13.43 6.87 -0.90
C PRO A 497 -12.22 6.39 -0.09
N VAL A 498 -11.12 6.07 -0.76
CA VAL A 498 -9.90 5.56 -0.10
C VAL A 498 -9.17 6.67 0.67
N VAL A 499 -9.20 7.90 0.15
CA VAL A 499 -8.70 9.09 0.85
C VAL A 499 -9.51 9.36 2.12
N GLN A 500 -10.84 9.28 2.06
CA GLN A 500 -11.71 9.45 3.23
C GLN A 500 -11.41 8.40 4.30
N ILE A 501 -11.31 7.12 3.92
CA ILE A 501 -10.96 6.02 4.84
C ILE A 501 -9.59 6.27 5.48
N GLY A 502 -8.59 6.65 4.67
CA GLY A 502 -7.26 6.94 5.16
C GLY A 502 -7.22 8.11 6.14
N LEU A 503 -7.90 9.21 5.84
CA LEU A 503 -8.00 10.36 6.76
C LEU A 503 -8.81 10.01 8.01
N GLY A 504 -9.90 9.23 7.86
CA GLY A 504 -10.67 8.72 8.98
C GLY A 504 -9.84 7.89 9.94
N ALA A 505 -8.96 7.02 9.41
CA ALA A 505 -8.05 6.21 10.23
C ALA A 505 -6.99 7.08 10.93
N ILE A 506 -6.38 8.05 10.25
CA ILE A 506 -5.41 8.97 10.83
C ILE A 506 -6.05 9.80 11.96
N ALA A 507 -7.24 10.36 11.70
CA ALA A 507 -7.98 11.13 12.69
C ALA A 507 -8.36 10.28 13.90
N SER A 508 -8.89 9.06 13.68
CA SER A 508 -9.23 8.12 14.75
C SER A 508 -8.01 7.69 15.56
N TYR A 509 -6.86 7.49 14.91
CA TYR A 509 -5.63 7.14 15.59
C TYR A 509 -5.11 8.26 16.50
N HIS A 510 -5.01 9.48 15.98
CA HIS A 510 -4.40 10.61 16.71
C HIS A 510 -5.33 11.24 17.74
N GLU A 511 -6.61 11.39 17.40
CA GLU A 511 -7.57 12.14 18.22
C GLU A 511 -8.55 11.23 18.97
N GLY A 512 -8.50 9.92 18.71
CA GLY A 512 -9.47 8.98 19.27
C GLY A 512 -10.85 9.08 18.62
N GLY A 513 -11.79 8.27 19.09
CA GLY A 513 -13.14 8.20 18.58
C GLY A 513 -13.25 7.55 17.18
N VAL A 514 -14.45 7.14 16.83
CA VAL A 514 -14.76 6.55 15.53
C VAL A 514 -14.95 7.64 14.48
N SER A 515 -14.42 7.42 13.28
CA SER A 515 -14.72 8.25 12.10
C SER A 515 -15.71 7.52 11.21
N ALA A 516 -16.80 8.19 10.81
CA ALA A 516 -17.63 7.74 9.73
C ALA A 516 -17.09 8.28 8.40
N VAL A 517 -17.23 7.52 7.32
CA VAL A 517 -16.94 7.96 5.95
C VAL A 517 -18.17 7.72 5.09
N VAL A 518 -18.51 8.69 4.24
CA VAL A 518 -19.68 8.64 3.37
C VAL A 518 -19.26 9.04 1.96
N TYR A 519 -19.39 8.12 1.03
CA TYR A 519 -18.98 8.33 -0.35
C TYR A 519 -20.02 7.78 -1.36
N ALA A 520 -20.08 8.40 -2.52
CA ALA A 520 -21.00 8.01 -3.58
C ALA A 520 -20.51 6.81 -4.38
N GLY A 521 -21.43 6.04 -4.91
CA GLY A 521 -21.21 4.98 -5.88
C GLY A 521 -21.52 5.41 -7.31
N ALA A 522 -20.87 4.78 -8.29
CA ALA A 522 -21.13 5.02 -9.71
C ALA A 522 -22.58 4.70 -10.13
N ASP A 523 -23.26 3.84 -9.37
CA ASP A 523 -24.65 3.42 -9.59
C ASP A 523 -25.68 4.35 -8.95
N GLY A 524 -25.27 5.50 -8.42
CA GLY A 524 -26.15 6.44 -7.72
C GLY A 524 -26.53 6.01 -6.31
N SER A 525 -25.85 5.04 -5.74
CA SER A 525 -25.91 4.71 -4.30
C SER A 525 -24.95 5.58 -3.49
N ALA A 526 -25.04 5.49 -2.18
CA ALA A 526 -24.02 5.96 -1.26
C ALA A 526 -23.55 4.80 -0.38
N THR A 527 -22.35 4.88 0.16
CA THR A 527 -21.85 3.94 1.16
C THR A 527 -21.50 4.67 2.43
N ILE A 528 -21.91 4.11 3.56
CA ILE A 528 -21.53 4.56 4.90
C ILE A 528 -20.63 3.47 5.50
N GLN A 529 -19.46 3.86 5.99
CA GLN A 529 -18.50 2.93 6.57
C GLN A 529 -17.86 3.53 7.81
N MET A 530 -17.61 2.70 8.82
CA MET A 530 -17.02 3.14 10.08
C MET A 530 -15.54 2.76 10.14
N VAL A 531 -14.73 3.69 10.66
CA VAL A 531 -13.30 3.52 10.91
C VAL A 531 -13.06 3.73 12.40
N ARG A 532 -12.76 2.65 13.10
CA ARG A 532 -12.50 2.65 14.53
C ARG A 532 -11.00 2.76 14.81
N PRO A 533 -10.58 3.53 15.84
CA PRO A 533 -9.16 3.55 16.25
C PRO A 533 -8.71 2.17 16.72
N PRO A 534 -7.40 1.90 16.73
CA PRO A 534 -6.87 0.75 17.43
C PRO A 534 -7.12 0.86 18.94
N SER A 535 -7.14 -0.28 19.63
CA SER A 535 -7.25 -0.31 21.09
C SER A 535 -6.01 0.33 21.74
N THR A 536 -6.11 0.61 23.04
CA THR A 536 -4.99 1.14 23.82
C THR A 536 -3.79 0.18 23.79
N GLU A 537 -4.05 -1.11 23.85
CA GLU A 537 -3.02 -2.17 23.82
C GLU A 537 -2.37 -2.26 22.43
N GLU A 538 -3.14 -2.13 21.35
CA GLU A 538 -2.63 -2.09 19.98
C GLU A 538 -1.76 -0.85 19.74
N LYS A 539 -2.18 0.32 20.22
CA LYS A 539 -1.35 1.54 20.18
C LYS A 539 -0.07 1.39 20.99
N ALA A 540 -0.14 0.84 22.19
CA ALA A 540 1.05 0.60 23.00
C ALA A 540 2.03 -0.38 22.34
N ARG A 541 1.53 -1.39 21.62
CA ARG A 541 2.38 -2.27 20.79
C ARG A 541 3.06 -1.51 19.65
N ASN A 542 2.32 -0.64 18.95
CA ASN A 542 2.92 0.21 17.91
C ASN A 542 4.06 1.04 18.48
N ASP A 543 3.84 1.71 19.60
CA ASP A 543 4.83 2.57 20.25
C ASP A 543 6.08 1.77 20.69
N ALA A 544 5.88 0.58 21.26
CA ALA A 544 6.97 -0.31 21.67
C ALA A 544 7.80 -0.82 20.49
N GLN A 545 7.16 -1.14 19.37
CA GLN A 545 7.82 -1.67 18.18
C GLN A 545 8.51 -0.60 17.34
N HIS A 546 7.95 0.60 17.33
CA HIS A 546 8.33 1.66 16.42
C HIS A 546 9.10 2.82 17.06
N ARG A 547 9.39 2.75 18.36
CA ARG A 547 10.26 3.67 19.08
C ARG A 547 10.01 5.16 18.73
N THR A 548 8.83 5.68 19.04
CA THR A 548 8.52 7.12 19.01
C THR A 548 8.10 7.76 17.68
N ALA A 549 8.14 7.07 16.56
CA ALA A 549 7.73 7.69 15.31
C ALA A 549 6.21 7.58 15.12
N ASP A 550 5.58 8.65 14.64
CA ASP A 550 4.23 8.64 14.10
C ASP A 550 4.12 7.50 13.04
N PRO A 551 3.21 6.52 13.20
CA PRO A 551 3.12 5.39 12.29
C PRO A 551 2.71 5.78 10.87
N PHE A 552 2.23 6.99 10.66
CA PHE A 552 1.90 7.56 9.35
C PHE A 552 3.08 8.29 8.69
N MET A 553 4.18 8.49 9.39
CA MET A 553 5.40 9.05 8.82
C MET A 553 6.23 7.94 8.17
N TRP A 554 6.82 8.27 7.03
CA TRP A 554 7.68 7.32 6.34
C TRP A 554 8.91 6.97 7.16
N ARG A 555 9.20 5.69 7.24
CA ARG A 555 10.40 5.17 7.89
C ARG A 555 11.37 4.69 6.83
N VAL A 556 12.64 5.02 7.02
CA VAL A 556 13.71 4.40 6.24
C VAL A 556 13.90 2.99 6.78
N PRO A 557 13.67 1.92 6.01
CA PRO A 557 13.99 0.57 6.46
C PRO A 557 15.47 0.51 6.87
N GLY A 558 15.75 0.13 8.11
CA GLY A 558 17.12 0.04 8.63
C GLY A 558 17.72 1.32 9.21
N GLY A 559 17.01 2.44 9.24
CA GLY A 559 17.38 3.64 9.97
C GLY A 559 17.07 3.50 11.47
N GLY A 560 17.87 2.73 12.18
CA GLY A 560 17.96 2.84 13.64
C GLY A 560 18.60 4.19 13.96
N SER A 561 17.91 5.04 14.74
CA SER A 561 18.47 6.25 15.34
C SER A 561 19.58 5.90 16.32
#